data_8ef9f8424fb4a64eb7b225464df454a9
#
_entry.id   8ef9f8424fb4a64eb7b225464df454a9
#
_cell.length_a   1.000
_cell.length_b   1.000
_cell.length_c   1.000
_cell.angle_alpha   90.00
_cell.angle_beta   90.00
_cell.angle_gamma   90.00
#
_symmetry.space_group_name_H-M   'P 1'
#
loop_
_entity.id
_entity.type
_entity.pdbx_description
1 polymer ?
#
loop_
_entity_poly.entity_id
_entity_poly.type
_entity_poly.pdbx_seq_one_letter_code
_entity_poly.pdbx_strand_id
1 'polypeptide(L)'
;MKKISNFNLISLMIIVLFTTVYGEGIYVIIKESGIDAYIGVLFSIIISIPFLLIFNFLFNYEPSLNIFEKNKKLFKYSFIPNLIFVLFSILISCIQFFNLTNFLVSQFLSETNPFIIGFIFSVLIIYLCSKDLSSLFKTSTIFLIINFNLFFISILGLFNEFSFKNLFPILENGIYFPFISAIKIFLINICPLFLVLFVPKDKIINYNKNNTFISYFVYVILSLLMLIFTIGVLGGDLVKLYQYPEYIVLRRINFLNFLTRIENILFIQWIFGLFILMSFSAFIVKEKLKFKYSNIIIGLLILILSLNCFKSLTIFNEFMYYIYPFISFIFVIYIIILFIKCKIKTS
;
A
#
# COMPACT_ATOMS: atom_id res chain seq x y z
N MET A 1 -23.22 -4.01 -9.90
CA MET A 1 -21.98 -3.16 -10.03
C MET A 1 -21.89 -2.63 -11.45
N LYS A 2 -21.60 -1.34 -11.62
CA LYS A 2 -21.26 -0.76 -12.93
C LYS A 2 -19.95 -1.36 -13.45
N LYS A 3 -19.79 -1.44 -14.78
CA LYS A 3 -18.55 -1.92 -15.40
C LYS A 3 -17.38 -0.98 -15.10
N ILE A 4 -16.20 -1.54 -14.90
CA ILE A 4 -14.96 -0.86 -14.56
C ILE A 4 -14.03 -0.94 -15.78
N SER A 5 -13.38 0.15 -16.16
CA SER A 5 -12.40 0.12 -17.25
C SER A 5 -11.11 -0.60 -16.83
N ASN A 6 -10.41 -1.15 -17.80
CA ASN A 6 -9.12 -1.80 -17.57
C ASN A 6 -8.10 -0.84 -16.93
N PHE A 7 -8.07 0.41 -17.39
CA PHE A 7 -7.18 1.43 -16.86
C PHE A 7 -7.48 1.78 -15.39
N ASN A 8 -8.76 1.81 -15.00
CA ASN A 8 -9.15 2.04 -13.61
C ASN A 8 -8.66 0.91 -12.68
N LEU A 9 -8.66 -0.35 -13.16
CA LEU A 9 -8.10 -1.48 -12.41
C LEU A 9 -6.60 -1.32 -12.21
N ILE A 10 -5.85 -1.04 -13.28
CA ILE A 10 -4.42 -0.79 -13.24
C ILE A 10 -4.11 0.35 -12.26
N SER A 11 -4.87 1.43 -12.33
CA SER A 11 -4.71 2.58 -11.43
C SER A 11 -4.84 2.22 -9.96
N LEU A 12 -5.87 1.44 -9.61
CA LEU A 12 -6.05 0.97 -8.24
C LEU A 12 -4.89 0.06 -7.80
N MET A 13 -4.46 -0.90 -8.66
CA MET A 13 -3.36 -1.80 -8.34
C MET A 13 -2.05 -1.04 -8.09
N ILE A 14 -1.72 -0.05 -8.94
CA ILE A 14 -0.52 0.78 -8.74
C ILE A 14 -0.61 1.56 -7.44
N ILE A 15 -1.76 2.20 -7.15
CA ILE A 15 -1.94 2.95 -5.90
C ILE A 15 -1.78 2.02 -4.69
N VAL A 16 -2.41 0.85 -4.69
CA VAL A 16 -2.29 -0.12 -3.59
C VAL A 16 -0.83 -0.49 -3.34
N LEU A 17 -0.09 -0.83 -4.39
CA LEU A 17 1.31 -1.22 -4.29
C LEU A 17 2.23 -0.07 -3.87
N PHE A 18 2.05 1.11 -4.47
CA PHE A 18 2.92 2.24 -4.23
C PHE A 18 2.70 2.89 -2.86
N THR A 19 1.44 3.00 -2.45
CA THR A 19 1.10 3.62 -1.15
C THR A 19 1.66 2.86 0.04
N THR A 20 1.72 1.52 -0.03
CA THR A 20 2.25 0.69 1.05
C THR A 20 3.76 0.78 1.24
N VAL A 21 4.50 1.32 0.25
CA VAL A 21 5.94 1.59 0.39
C VAL A 21 6.20 2.89 1.14
N TYR A 22 5.43 3.93 0.84
CA TYR A 22 5.59 5.22 1.50
C TYR A 22 5.32 5.13 3.00
N GLY A 23 6.09 5.84 3.77
CA GLY A 23 6.02 5.84 5.23
C GLY A 23 6.53 4.51 5.78
N GLU A 24 5.66 3.56 6.03
CA GLU A 24 6.03 2.31 6.71
C GLU A 24 6.99 1.43 5.92
N GLY A 25 6.75 1.27 4.60
CA GLY A 25 7.56 0.38 3.77
C GLY A 25 9.01 0.86 3.70
N ILE A 26 9.21 2.14 3.39
CA ILE A 26 10.55 2.76 3.32
C ILE A 26 11.23 2.70 4.68
N TYR A 27 10.53 3.06 5.76
CA TYR A 27 11.09 2.98 7.11
C TYR A 27 11.57 1.57 7.46
N VAL A 28 10.74 0.54 7.24
CA VAL A 28 11.06 -0.85 7.58
C VAL A 28 12.28 -1.36 6.81
N ILE A 29 12.38 -1.10 5.50
CA ILE A 29 13.49 -1.60 4.70
C ILE A 29 14.78 -0.83 4.91
N ILE A 30 14.72 0.48 5.16
CA ILE A 30 15.89 1.29 5.50
C ILE A 30 16.42 0.91 6.89
N LYS A 31 15.54 0.66 7.86
CA LYS A 31 15.94 0.17 9.19
C LYS A 31 16.65 -1.17 9.11
N GLU A 32 16.24 -2.05 8.17
CA GLU A 32 16.83 -3.37 7.98
C GLU A 32 18.18 -3.31 7.26
N SER A 33 18.24 -2.66 6.09
CA SER A 33 19.38 -2.74 5.17
C SER A 33 20.09 -1.41 4.91
N GLY A 34 19.63 -0.33 5.51
CA GLY A 34 20.28 0.98 5.37
C GLY A 34 20.32 1.48 3.94
N ILE A 35 21.53 1.82 3.46
CA ILE A 35 21.76 2.28 2.09
C ILE A 35 21.44 1.22 1.04
N ASP A 36 21.48 -0.07 1.38
CA ASP A 36 21.20 -1.19 0.48
C ASP A 36 19.68 -1.49 0.36
N ALA A 37 18.79 -0.64 0.89
CA ALA A 37 17.35 -0.83 0.83
C ALA A 37 16.81 -0.97 -0.61
N TYR A 38 17.40 -0.26 -1.59
CA TYR A 38 17.02 -0.39 -3.00
C TYR A 38 17.35 -1.79 -3.58
N ILE A 39 18.42 -2.45 -3.09
CA ILE A 39 18.77 -3.83 -3.46
C ILE A 39 17.70 -4.78 -2.92
N GLY A 40 17.19 -4.54 -1.71
CA GLY A 40 16.06 -5.29 -1.16
C GLY A 40 14.81 -5.22 -2.05
N VAL A 41 14.50 -4.06 -2.62
CA VAL A 41 13.41 -3.92 -3.60
C VAL A 41 13.68 -4.74 -4.86
N LEU A 42 14.91 -4.74 -5.38
CA LEU A 42 15.28 -5.59 -6.54
C LEU A 42 15.13 -7.08 -6.24
N PHE A 43 15.58 -7.56 -5.09
CA PHE A 43 15.42 -8.97 -4.70
C PHE A 43 13.95 -9.33 -4.47
N SER A 44 13.11 -8.39 -4.03
CA SER A 44 11.68 -8.63 -3.86
C SER A 44 10.97 -9.00 -5.15
N ILE A 45 11.50 -8.61 -6.32
CA ILE A 45 10.95 -8.97 -7.64
C ILE A 45 10.94 -10.49 -7.79
N ILE A 46 12.06 -11.17 -7.45
CA ILE A 46 12.20 -12.62 -7.60
C ILE A 46 11.15 -13.34 -6.74
N ILE A 47 10.94 -12.87 -5.50
CA ILE A 47 9.95 -13.44 -4.57
C ILE A 47 8.53 -13.16 -5.04
N SER A 48 8.28 -12.00 -5.63
CA SER A 48 6.93 -11.54 -6.00
C SER A 48 6.39 -12.20 -7.27
N ILE A 49 7.23 -12.52 -8.26
CA ILE A 49 6.79 -13.09 -9.54
C ILE A 49 5.89 -14.34 -9.38
N PRO A 50 6.23 -15.35 -8.58
CA PRO A 50 5.34 -16.50 -8.35
C PRO A 50 3.97 -16.10 -7.81
N PHE A 51 3.91 -15.11 -6.92
CA PHE A 51 2.66 -14.63 -6.32
C PHE A 51 1.81 -13.79 -7.28
N LEU A 52 2.44 -13.07 -8.22
CA LEU A 52 1.73 -12.40 -9.31
C LEU A 52 1.09 -13.44 -10.27
N LEU A 53 1.76 -14.56 -10.51
CA LEU A 53 1.17 -15.68 -11.27
C LEU A 53 -0.01 -16.30 -10.52
N ILE A 54 0.11 -16.53 -9.21
CA ILE A 54 -0.99 -17.00 -8.34
C ILE A 54 -2.15 -16.01 -8.38
N PHE A 55 -1.89 -14.71 -8.25
CA PHE A 55 -2.91 -13.68 -8.35
C PHE A 55 -3.66 -13.76 -9.68
N ASN A 56 -2.93 -13.80 -10.81
CA ASN A 56 -3.53 -13.90 -12.14
C ASN A 56 -4.37 -15.17 -12.31
N PHE A 57 -3.91 -16.30 -11.80
CA PHE A 57 -4.66 -17.55 -11.82
C PHE A 57 -5.96 -17.42 -11.03
N LEU A 58 -5.89 -16.97 -9.78
CA LEU A 58 -7.06 -16.80 -8.91
C LEU A 58 -8.05 -15.77 -9.45
N PHE A 59 -7.56 -14.71 -10.08
CA PHE A 59 -8.39 -13.68 -10.68
C PHE A 59 -9.16 -14.18 -11.91
N ASN A 60 -8.54 -15.09 -12.69
CA ASN A 60 -9.16 -15.71 -13.85
C ASN A 60 -10.05 -16.91 -13.52
N TYR A 61 -9.86 -17.55 -12.35
CA TYR A 61 -10.69 -18.65 -11.91
C TYR A 61 -12.11 -18.17 -11.60
N GLU A 62 -13.13 -18.74 -12.24
CA GLU A 62 -14.54 -18.34 -12.13
C GLU A 62 -14.72 -16.81 -12.11
N PRO A 63 -14.64 -16.17 -13.28
CA PRO A 63 -14.48 -14.71 -13.40
C PRO A 63 -15.67 -13.89 -12.89
N SER A 64 -16.85 -14.52 -12.76
CA SER A 64 -18.08 -13.88 -12.23
C SER A 64 -18.12 -13.80 -10.72
N LEU A 65 -17.31 -14.60 -10.01
CA LEU A 65 -17.33 -14.70 -8.57
C LEU A 65 -16.28 -13.81 -7.91
N ASN A 66 -16.68 -13.13 -6.83
CA ASN A 66 -15.76 -12.45 -5.94
C ASN A 66 -15.06 -13.45 -4.99
N ILE A 67 -14.06 -12.99 -4.22
CA ILE A 67 -13.27 -13.84 -3.33
C ILE A 67 -14.12 -14.56 -2.26
N PHE A 68 -15.16 -13.91 -1.73
CA PHE A 68 -16.04 -14.51 -0.72
C PHE A 68 -16.88 -15.65 -1.29
N GLU A 69 -17.34 -15.50 -2.53
CA GLU A 69 -18.08 -16.52 -3.26
C GLU A 69 -17.19 -17.70 -3.66
N LYS A 70 -15.94 -17.41 -4.12
CA LYS A 70 -14.93 -18.44 -4.38
C LYS A 70 -14.62 -19.25 -3.11
N ASN A 71 -14.43 -18.58 -1.97
CA ASN A 71 -14.23 -19.24 -0.68
C ASN A 71 -15.42 -20.13 -0.30
N LYS A 72 -16.65 -19.64 -0.51
CA LYS A 72 -17.88 -20.43 -0.22
C LYS A 72 -17.97 -21.69 -1.06
N LYS A 73 -17.48 -21.63 -2.30
CA LYS A 73 -17.50 -22.77 -3.23
C LYS A 73 -16.38 -23.79 -2.95
N LEU A 74 -15.22 -23.34 -2.47
CA LEU A 74 -14.00 -24.16 -2.35
C LEU A 74 -13.78 -24.74 -0.96
N PHE A 75 -14.28 -24.08 0.08
CA PHE A 75 -14.06 -24.48 1.46
C PHE A 75 -15.34 -24.99 2.11
N LYS A 76 -15.28 -26.16 2.77
CA LYS A 76 -16.39 -26.70 3.55
C LYS A 76 -16.84 -25.70 4.64
N TYR A 77 -15.87 -25.08 5.31
CA TYR A 77 -16.06 -24.04 6.33
C TYR A 77 -15.57 -22.67 5.78
N SER A 78 -16.38 -22.07 4.91
CA SER A 78 -16.01 -20.80 4.25
C SER A 78 -15.94 -19.59 5.19
N PHE A 79 -16.40 -19.73 6.43
CA PHE A 79 -16.35 -18.70 7.45
C PHE A 79 -14.88 -18.31 7.77
N ILE A 80 -13.99 -19.31 7.96
CA ILE A 80 -12.59 -19.09 8.33
C ILE A 80 -11.83 -18.27 7.26
N PRO A 81 -11.76 -18.70 5.97
CA PRO A 81 -11.06 -17.93 4.95
C PRO A 81 -11.67 -16.55 4.71
N ASN A 82 -13.00 -16.41 4.83
CA ASN A 82 -13.65 -15.11 4.74
C ASN A 82 -13.29 -14.20 5.91
N LEU A 83 -13.19 -14.75 7.12
CA LEU A 83 -12.77 -14.00 8.31
C LEU A 83 -11.33 -13.50 8.16
N ILE A 84 -10.40 -14.36 7.72
CA ILE A 84 -9.00 -13.99 7.47
C ILE A 84 -8.95 -12.81 6.49
N PHE A 85 -9.69 -12.87 5.38
CA PHE A 85 -9.70 -11.81 4.37
C PHE A 85 -10.27 -10.49 4.91
N VAL A 86 -11.35 -10.54 5.69
CA VAL A 86 -11.97 -9.36 6.32
C VAL A 86 -11.06 -8.75 7.38
N LEU A 87 -10.49 -9.57 8.27
CA LEU A 87 -9.58 -9.09 9.31
C LEU A 87 -8.32 -8.44 8.70
N PHE A 88 -7.77 -9.04 7.64
CA PHE A 88 -6.65 -8.45 6.92
C PHE A 88 -7.04 -7.11 6.27
N SER A 89 -8.24 -7.01 5.69
CA SER A 89 -8.75 -5.74 5.14
C SER A 89 -8.91 -4.65 6.21
N ILE A 90 -9.42 -5.00 7.40
CA ILE A 90 -9.51 -4.06 8.54
C ILE A 90 -8.11 -3.64 8.98
N LEU A 91 -7.19 -4.58 9.12
CA LEU A 91 -5.81 -4.30 9.52
C LEU A 91 -5.13 -3.31 8.57
N ILE A 92 -5.22 -3.53 7.26
CA ILE A 92 -4.68 -2.61 6.26
C ILE A 92 -5.30 -1.21 6.40
N SER A 93 -6.62 -1.13 6.58
CA SER A 93 -7.27 0.17 6.81
C SER A 93 -6.74 0.88 8.06
N CYS A 94 -6.57 0.15 9.17
CA CYS A 94 -6.09 0.71 10.44
C CYS A 94 -4.63 1.17 10.36
N ILE A 95 -3.77 0.40 9.70
CA ILE A 95 -2.37 0.76 9.48
C ILE A 95 -2.28 2.08 8.69
N GLN A 96 -2.95 2.14 7.54
CA GLN A 96 -2.89 3.33 6.68
C GLN A 96 -3.54 4.56 7.36
N PHE A 97 -4.59 4.33 8.14
CA PHE A 97 -5.26 5.38 8.89
C PHE A 97 -4.36 5.97 9.99
N PHE A 98 -3.69 5.12 10.76
CA PHE A 98 -2.74 5.58 11.77
C PHE A 98 -1.56 6.31 11.12
N ASN A 99 -1.00 5.77 10.04
CA ASN A 99 0.11 6.37 9.33
C ASN A 99 -0.24 7.77 8.83
N LEU A 100 -1.42 7.94 8.21
CA LEU A 100 -1.91 9.24 7.76
C LEU A 100 -2.08 10.23 8.92
N THR A 101 -2.77 9.83 9.99
CA THR A 101 -3.03 10.72 11.12
C THR A 101 -1.75 11.10 11.84
N ASN A 102 -0.86 10.13 12.08
CA ASN A 102 0.44 10.38 12.72
C ASN A 102 1.33 11.30 11.87
N PHE A 103 1.36 11.09 10.56
CA PHE A 103 2.11 11.94 9.64
C PHE A 103 1.61 13.38 9.69
N LEU A 104 0.30 13.60 9.57
CA LEU A 104 -0.28 14.95 9.59
C LEU A 104 -0.05 15.66 10.93
N VAL A 105 -0.19 14.95 12.04
CA VAL A 105 0.10 15.51 13.37
C VAL A 105 1.59 15.83 13.48
N SER A 106 2.48 14.90 13.17
CA SER A 106 3.91 15.09 13.41
C SER A 106 4.58 16.12 12.48
N GLN A 107 4.08 16.28 11.24
CA GLN A 107 4.74 17.15 10.25
C GLN A 107 4.04 18.51 10.04
N PHE A 108 2.73 18.61 10.31
CA PHE A 108 1.96 19.82 9.98
C PHE A 108 1.16 20.40 11.14
N LEU A 109 0.57 19.57 11.98
CA LEU A 109 -0.46 19.96 12.94
C LEU A 109 -0.13 19.46 14.34
N SER A 110 1.07 19.78 14.84
CA SER A 110 1.62 19.28 16.12
C SER A 110 0.73 19.57 17.34
N GLU A 111 -0.03 20.67 17.31
CA GLU A 111 -0.94 21.07 18.39
C GLU A 111 -2.35 20.44 18.24
N THR A 112 -2.63 19.73 17.14
CA THR A 112 -3.96 19.20 16.87
C THR A 112 -4.10 17.78 17.41
N ASN A 113 -5.21 17.53 18.11
CA ASN A 113 -5.51 16.19 18.59
C ASN A 113 -5.66 15.19 17.41
N PRO A 114 -4.94 14.07 17.40
CA PRO A 114 -5.02 13.05 16.33
C PRO A 114 -6.45 12.57 16.05
N PHE A 115 -7.32 12.58 17.06
CA PHE A 115 -8.73 12.19 16.92
C PHE A 115 -9.49 13.13 15.97
N ILE A 116 -9.23 14.44 16.00
CA ILE A 116 -9.91 15.42 15.13
C ILE A 116 -9.56 15.15 13.67
N ILE A 117 -8.26 14.98 13.37
CA ILE A 117 -7.79 14.65 12.02
C ILE A 117 -8.37 13.31 11.57
N GLY A 118 -8.29 12.30 12.44
CA GLY A 118 -8.85 10.98 12.17
C GLY A 118 -10.37 11.05 11.93
N PHE A 119 -11.12 11.83 12.68
CA PHE A 119 -12.55 11.99 12.47
C PHE A 119 -12.87 12.55 11.08
N ILE A 120 -12.15 13.56 10.62
CA ILE A 120 -12.32 14.14 9.27
C ILE A 120 -12.10 13.06 8.20
N PHE A 121 -11.01 12.29 8.28
CA PHE A 121 -10.74 11.22 7.33
C PHE A 121 -11.74 10.06 7.44
N SER A 122 -12.23 9.73 8.62
CA SER A 122 -13.27 8.71 8.77
C SER A 122 -14.56 9.11 8.04
N VAL A 123 -14.97 10.38 8.11
CA VAL A 123 -16.13 10.92 7.36
C VAL A 123 -15.91 10.78 5.85
N LEU A 124 -14.71 11.09 5.35
CA LEU A 124 -14.38 10.92 3.93
C LEU A 124 -14.42 9.45 3.49
N ILE A 125 -13.92 8.52 4.31
CA ILE A 125 -14.00 7.08 4.05
C ILE A 125 -15.46 6.61 4.02
N ILE A 126 -16.27 7.03 5.00
CA ILE A 126 -17.71 6.73 5.06
C ILE A 126 -18.40 7.21 3.79
N TYR A 127 -18.09 8.44 3.35
CA TYR A 127 -18.65 9.01 2.13
C TYR A 127 -18.28 8.18 0.90
N LEU A 128 -16.99 7.84 0.70
CA LEU A 128 -16.56 7.07 -0.46
C LEU A 128 -17.11 5.63 -0.42
N CYS A 129 -17.17 5.01 0.75
CA CYS A 129 -17.81 3.71 0.96
C CYS A 129 -19.34 3.73 0.73
N SER A 130 -20.00 4.89 0.86
CA SER A 130 -21.42 5.00 0.53
C SER A 130 -21.71 4.96 -0.96
N LYS A 131 -20.71 5.23 -1.80
CA LYS A 131 -20.81 5.19 -3.26
C LYS A 131 -20.59 3.77 -3.81
N ASP A 132 -20.78 3.63 -5.11
CA ASP A 132 -20.48 2.39 -5.84
C ASP A 132 -18.97 2.15 -5.93
N LEU A 133 -18.55 0.89 -5.98
CA LEU A 133 -17.17 0.49 -6.21
C LEU A 133 -16.58 1.14 -7.48
N SER A 134 -17.38 1.31 -8.53
CA SER A 134 -16.99 2.01 -9.76
C SER A 134 -16.53 3.46 -9.50
N SER A 135 -17.12 4.15 -8.51
CA SER A 135 -16.70 5.51 -8.13
C SER A 135 -15.31 5.49 -7.49
N LEU A 136 -15.04 4.54 -6.60
CA LEU A 136 -13.73 4.37 -5.98
C LEU A 136 -12.63 4.14 -7.04
N PHE A 137 -12.89 3.29 -8.04
CA PHE A 137 -11.95 3.04 -9.13
C PHE A 137 -11.69 4.27 -10.01
N LYS A 138 -12.72 5.09 -10.27
CA LYS A 138 -12.56 6.35 -10.99
C LYS A 138 -11.74 7.36 -10.20
N THR A 139 -12.02 7.47 -8.90
CA THR A 139 -11.24 8.34 -7.99
C THR A 139 -9.77 7.89 -7.94
N SER A 140 -9.50 6.58 -7.89
CA SER A 140 -8.13 6.07 -7.94
C SER A 140 -7.40 6.46 -9.22
N THR A 141 -8.10 6.49 -10.36
CA THR A 141 -7.52 6.90 -11.63
C THR A 141 -7.12 8.38 -11.63
N ILE A 142 -8.01 9.25 -11.13
CA ILE A 142 -7.72 10.70 -11.03
C ILE A 142 -6.51 10.91 -10.11
N PHE A 143 -6.49 10.26 -8.96
CA PHE A 143 -5.40 10.39 -8.01
C PHE A 143 -4.09 9.81 -8.54
N LEU A 144 -4.13 8.71 -9.28
CA LEU A 144 -2.93 8.18 -9.93
C LEU A 144 -2.32 9.19 -10.91
N ILE A 145 -3.13 9.83 -11.74
CA ILE A 145 -2.64 10.84 -12.69
C ILE A 145 -1.98 12.01 -11.94
N ILE A 146 -2.62 12.51 -10.89
CA ILE A 146 -2.05 13.58 -10.05
C ILE A 146 -0.74 13.10 -9.41
N ASN A 147 -0.74 11.89 -8.82
CA ASN A 147 0.41 11.31 -8.17
C ASN A 147 1.61 11.17 -9.11
N PHE A 148 1.40 10.71 -10.34
CA PHE A 148 2.47 10.61 -11.33
C PHE A 148 3.11 11.98 -11.62
N ASN A 149 2.28 13.01 -11.85
CA ASN A 149 2.80 14.34 -12.13
C ASN A 149 3.61 14.89 -10.93
N LEU A 150 3.07 14.80 -9.73
CA LEU A 150 3.75 15.27 -8.51
C LEU A 150 5.04 14.47 -8.26
N PHE A 151 5.03 13.16 -8.49
CA PHE A 151 6.21 12.30 -8.35
C PHE A 151 7.33 12.72 -9.31
N PHE A 152 7.02 12.93 -10.58
CA PHE A 152 8.03 13.38 -11.56
C PHE A 152 8.58 14.75 -11.23
N ILE A 153 7.72 15.70 -10.80
CA ILE A 153 8.17 17.02 -10.34
C ILE A 153 9.12 16.86 -9.13
N SER A 154 8.81 15.96 -8.20
CA SER A 154 9.66 15.68 -7.05
C SER A 154 11.05 15.18 -7.46
N ILE A 155 11.10 14.19 -8.35
CA ILE A 155 12.37 13.63 -8.85
C ILE A 155 13.19 14.69 -9.58
N LEU A 156 12.57 15.48 -10.46
CA LEU A 156 13.26 16.56 -11.18
C LEU A 156 13.82 17.61 -10.22
N GLY A 157 13.07 17.97 -9.18
CA GLY A 157 13.52 18.93 -8.16
C GLY A 157 14.69 18.44 -7.31
N LEU A 158 14.85 17.13 -7.15
CA LEU A 158 15.91 16.53 -6.36
C LEU A 158 17.21 16.31 -7.15
N PHE A 159 17.21 16.49 -8.46
CA PHE A 159 18.34 16.12 -9.32
C PHE A 159 19.65 16.86 -8.95
N ASN A 160 19.54 18.13 -8.57
CA ASN A 160 20.70 18.95 -8.22
C ASN A 160 21.29 18.59 -6.83
N GLU A 161 20.49 18.02 -5.95
CA GLU A 161 20.91 17.63 -4.58
C GLU A 161 21.40 16.18 -4.53
N PHE A 162 21.29 15.44 -5.62
CA PHE A 162 21.60 14.03 -5.68
C PHE A 162 23.12 13.79 -5.77
N SER A 163 23.64 12.91 -4.92
CA SER A 163 25.04 12.48 -4.92
C SER A 163 25.17 10.96 -5.01
N PHE A 164 25.80 10.47 -6.08
CA PHE A 164 26.09 9.04 -6.22
C PHE A 164 26.96 8.48 -5.07
N LYS A 165 27.80 9.32 -4.47
CA LYS A 165 28.66 8.90 -3.34
C LYS A 165 27.86 8.39 -2.15
N ASN A 166 26.63 8.90 -1.94
CA ASN A 166 25.75 8.52 -0.85
C ASN A 166 25.17 7.11 -1.00
N LEU A 167 25.27 6.50 -2.18
CA LEU A 167 24.86 5.12 -2.43
C LEU A 167 25.97 4.10 -2.17
N PHE A 168 27.17 4.52 -1.78
CA PHE A 168 28.31 3.68 -1.49
C PHE A 168 28.69 3.74 0.00
N PRO A 169 29.30 2.65 0.54
CA PRO A 169 29.64 1.39 -0.11
C PRO A 169 28.41 0.47 -0.29
N ILE A 170 28.38 -0.29 -1.39
CA ILE A 170 27.30 -1.25 -1.69
C ILE A 170 27.61 -2.58 -1.01
N LEU A 171 26.62 -3.18 -0.33
CA LEU A 171 26.71 -4.48 0.34
C LEU A 171 27.84 -4.59 1.37
N GLU A 172 28.22 -3.49 2.03
CA GLU A 172 29.27 -3.49 3.06
C GLU A 172 28.98 -4.50 4.18
N ASN A 173 27.71 -4.62 4.59
CA ASN A 173 27.26 -5.57 5.61
C ASN A 173 26.79 -6.92 5.02
N GLY A 174 27.15 -7.20 3.76
CA GLY A 174 26.76 -8.42 3.06
C GLY A 174 25.34 -8.44 2.55
N ILE A 175 24.97 -9.53 1.88
CA ILE A 175 23.69 -9.72 1.17
C ILE A 175 22.52 -10.07 2.08
N TYR A 176 22.78 -10.45 3.33
CA TYR A 176 21.78 -10.97 4.28
C TYR A 176 20.68 -9.94 4.59
N PHE A 177 21.06 -8.70 4.94
CA PHE A 177 20.11 -7.65 5.29
C PHE A 177 19.22 -7.20 4.11
N PRO A 178 19.76 -6.96 2.89
CA PRO A 178 18.94 -6.73 1.71
C PRO A 178 17.98 -7.88 1.39
N PHE A 179 18.37 -9.14 1.64
CA PHE A 179 17.48 -10.28 1.45
C PHE A 179 16.31 -10.30 2.45
N ILE A 180 16.55 -9.98 3.74
CA ILE A 180 15.47 -9.85 4.74
C ILE A 180 14.54 -8.68 4.37
N SER A 181 15.11 -7.54 3.96
CA SER A 181 14.30 -6.39 3.54
C SER A 181 13.45 -6.73 2.30
N ALA A 182 13.95 -7.59 1.39
CA ALA A 182 13.17 -8.10 0.26
C ALA A 182 11.94 -8.90 0.68
N ILE A 183 12.07 -9.74 1.70
CA ILE A 183 10.93 -10.50 2.25
C ILE A 183 9.92 -9.54 2.91
N LYS A 184 10.40 -8.57 3.69
CA LYS A 184 9.53 -7.59 4.36
C LYS A 184 8.77 -6.74 3.36
N ILE A 185 9.44 -6.19 2.34
CA ILE A 185 8.78 -5.37 1.32
C ILE A 185 7.78 -6.19 0.48
N PHE A 186 8.11 -7.44 0.16
CA PHE A 186 7.18 -8.37 -0.47
C PHE A 186 5.89 -8.52 0.34
N LEU A 187 5.98 -8.77 1.65
CA LEU A 187 4.83 -8.92 2.52
C LEU A 187 4.02 -7.63 2.66
N ILE A 188 4.70 -6.47 2.73
CA ILE A 188 4.05 -5.15 2.83
C ILE A 188 3.24 -4.83 1.57
N ASN A 189 3.71 -5.22 0.38
CA ASN A 189 3.11 -4.78 -0.89
C ASN A 189 2.20 -5.83 -1.53
N ILE A 190 2.67 -7.07 -1.62
CA ILE A 190 1.94 -8.11 -2.36
C ILE A 190 0.69 -8.56 -1.60
N CYS A 191 0.74 -8.61 -0.27
CA CYS A 191 -0.44 -9.00 0.50
C CYS A 191 -1.64 -8.06 0.29
N PRO A 192 -1.50 -6.72 0.38
CA PRO A 192 -2.59 -5.80 0.05
C PRO A 192 -3.06 -5.89 -1.40
N LEU A 193 -2.19 -6.22 -2.37
CA LEU A 193 -2.60 -6.43 -3.77
C LEU A 193 -3.67 -7.53 -3.89
N PHE A 194 -3.58 -8.60 -3.10
CA PHE A 194 -4.56 -9.68 -3.12
C PHE A 194 -5.96 -9.24 -2.69
N LEU A 195 -6.12 -8.09 -2.02
CA LEU A 195 -7.44 -7.52 -1.74
C LEU A 195 -8.23 -7.22 -3.03
N VAL A 196 -7.54 -6.98 -4.16
CA VAL A 196 -8.17 -6.74 -5.46
C VAL A 196 -8.93 -7.98 -5.98
N LEU A 197 -8.66 -9.20 -5.47
CA LEU A 197 -9.46 -10.41 -5.76
C LEU A 197 -10.92 -10.28 -5.30
N PHE A 198 -11.24 -9.28 -4.49
CA PHE A 198 -12.63 -8.95 -4.16
C PHE A 198 -13.45 -8.53 -5.38
N VAL A 199 -12.81 -8.00 -6.42
CA VAL A 199 -13.48 -7.52 -7.63
C VAL A 199 -13.68 -8.69 -8.61
N PRO A 200 -14.93 -9.00 -9.03
CA PRO A 200 -15.16 -9.99 -10.06
C PRO A 200 -14.57 -9.54 -11.41
N LYS A 201 -13.84 -10.43 -12.08
CA LYS A 201 -13.16 -10.12 -13.35
C LYS A 201 -14.13 -9.72 -14.47
N ASP A 202 -15.31 -10.32 -14.53
CA ASP A 202 -16.33 -10.06 -15.57
C ASP A 202 -16.89 -8.62 -15.51
N LYS A 203 -16.68 -7.90 -14.40
CA LYS A 203 -17.01 -6.48 -14.26
C LYS A 203 -15.98 -5.56 -14.92
N ILE A 204 -14.85 -6.11 -15.40
CA ILE A 204 -13.77 -5.34 -16.00
C ILE A 204 -13.85 -5.43 -17.52
N ILE A 205 -13.96 -4.26 -18.16
CA ILE A 205 -14.03 -4.16 -19.63
C ILE A 205 -12.62 -4.35 -20.18
N ASN A 206 -12.46 -5.21 -21.19
CA ASN A 206 -11.20 -5.45 -21.90
C ASN A 206 -10.04 -5.83 -20.95
N TYR A 207 -10.30 -6.72 -19.98
CA TYR A 207 -9.27 -7.18 -19.07
C TYR A 207 -8.11 -7.84 -19.82
N ASN A 208 -6.88 -7.41 -19.49
CA ASN A 208 -5.64 -8.01 -19.97
C ASN A 208 -4.92 -8.75 -18.82
N LYS A 209 -4.45 -9.98 -19.08
CA LYS A 209 -3.70 -10.79 -18.10
C LYS A 209 -2.39 -10.12 -17.65
N ASN A 210 -1.84 -9.22 -18.45
CA ASN A 210 -0.60 -8.52 -18.16
C ASN A 210 -0.79 -7.35 -17.17
N ASN A 211 -2.02 -6.96 -16.85
CA ASN A 211 -2.30 -5.81 -15.97
C ASN A 211 -1.58 -5.88 -14.63
N THR A 212 -1.59 -7.06 -14.01
CA THR A 212 -0.96 -7.26 -12.70
C THR A 212 0.55 -7.07 -12.78
N PHE A 213 1.18 -7.60 -13.85
CA PHE A 213 2.62 -7.42 -14.08
C PHE A 213 2.95 -5.96 -14.40
N ILE A 214 2.17 -5.31 -15.27
CA ILE A 214 2.35 -3.89 -15.60
C ILE A 214 2.27 -3.05 -14.33
N SER A 215 1.23 -3.24 -13.52
CA SER A 215 1.05 -2.50 -12.27
C SER A 215 2.22 -2.73 -11.30
N TYR A 216 2.70 -3.96 -11.19
CA TYR A 216 3.81 -4.30 -10.31
C TYR A 216 5.13 -3.70 -10.79
N PHE A 217 5.46 -3.80 -12.09
CA PHE A 217 6.71 -3.21 -12.60
C PHE A 217 6.71 -1.69 -12.54
N VAL A 218 5.57 -1.04 -12.80
CA VAL A 218 5.43 0.42 -12.59
C VAL A 218 5.71 0.77 -11.14
N TYR A 219 5.11 0.04 -10.20
CA TYR A 219 5.37 0.21 -8.77
C TYR A 219 6.86 0.04 -8.43
N VAL A 220 7.52 -1.01 -8.93
CA VAL A 220 8.95 -1.26 -8.67
C VAL A 220 9.81 -0.10 -9.16
N ILE A 221 9.56 0.41 -10.36
CA ILE A 221 10.29 1.55 -10.92
C ILE A 221 10.12 2.78 -10.04
N LEU A 222 8.89 3.10 -9.65
CA LEU A 222 8.61 4.27 -8.81
C LEU A 222 9.26 4.15 -7.43
N SER A 223 9.18 2.98 -6.79
CA SER A 223 9.77 2.74 -5.47
C SER A 223 11.30 2.74 -5.50
N LEU A 224 11.92 2.20 -6.54
CA LEU A 224 13.36 2.27 -6.74
C LEU A 224 13.84 3.70 -6.94
N LEU A 225 13.18 4.46 -7.81
CA LEU A 225 13.51 5.88 -8.01
C LEU A 225 13.40 6.65 -6.69
N MET A 226 12.30 6.46 -5.95
CA MET A 226 12.11 7.12 -4.66
C MET A 226 13.22 6.79 -3.66
N LEU A 227 13.56 5.51 -3.49
CA LEU A 227 14.61 5.08 -2.57
C LEU A 227 15.99 5.59 -2.98
N ILE A 228 16.34 5.47 -4.25
CA ILE A 228 17.63 5.91 -4.77
C ILE A 228 17.80 7.43 -4.55
N PHE A 229 16.76 8.23 -4.86
CA PHE A 229 16.82 9.67 -4.61
C PHE A 229 16.82 10.01 -3.12
N THR A 230 16.03 9.30 -2.30
CA THR A 230 16.02 9.54 -0.84
C THR A 230 17.38 9.26 -0.23
N ILE A 231 18.02 8.14 -0.56
CA ILE A 231 19.35 7.78 -0.05
C ILE A 231 20.42 8.65 -0.69
N GLY A 232 20.34 8.91 -2.01
CA GLY A 232 21.31 9.72 -2.74
C GLY A 232 21.39 11.18 -2.29
N VAL A 233 20.28 11.75 -1.78
CA VAL A 233 20.24 13.12 -1.26
C VAL A 233 20.57 13.19 0.24
N LEU A 234 19.99 12.30 1.06
CA LEU A 234 20.18 12.34 2.52
C LEU A 234 21.46 11.66 2.99
N GLY A 235 21.92 10.63 2.27
CA GLY A 235 23.01 9.77 2.71
C GLY A 235 22.60 8.72 3.74
N GLY A 236 23.47 7.72 3.95
CA GLY A 236 23.18 6.53 4.75
C GLY A 236 22.87 6.80 6.23
N ASP A 237 23.50 7.78 6.83
CA ASP A 237 23.33 8.07 8.27
C ASP A 237 22.02 8.83 8.53
N LEU A 238 21.73 9.86 7.73
CA LEU A 238 20.53 10.67 7.93
C LEU A 238 19.25 9.90 7.57
N VAL A 239 19.30 9.06 6.54
CA VAL A 239 18.11 8.31 6.08
C VAL A 239 17.58 7.38 7.17
N LYS A 240 18.43 6.83 8.06
CA LYS A 240 18.05 5.95 9.17
C LYS A 240 17.43 6.69 10.35
N LEU A 241 17.68 8.00 10.48
CA LEU A 241 17.19 8.80 11.60
C LEU A 241 15.75 9.24 11.45
N TYR A 242 15.29 9.39 10.22
CA TYR A 242 13.94 9.91 9.95
C TYR A 242 12.89 8.82 9.83
N GLN A 243 11.70 9.10 10.38
CA GLN A 243 10.53 8.24 10.21
C GLN A 243 9.97 8.29 8.77
N TYR A 244 10.02 9.47 8.16
CA TYR A 244 9.53 9.75 6.81
C TYR A 244 10.64 10.35 5.96
N PRO A 245 11.71 9.58 5.66
CA PRO A 245 12.87 10.11 4.94
C PRO A 245 12.49 10.61 3.54
N GLU A 246 11.52 9.98 2.87
CA GLU A 246 10.98 10.38 1.58
C GLU A 246 10.24 11.73 1.61
N TYR A 247 9.74 12.16 2.78
CA TYR A 247 9.22 13.51 2.96
C TYR A 247 10.32 14.51 3.27
N ILE A 248 11.27 14.14 4.13
CA ILE A 248 12.38 15.01 4.51
C ILE A 248 13.25 15.37 3.30
N VAL A 249 13.46 14.43 2.38
CA VAL A 249 14.22 14.67 1.17
C VAL A 249 13.59 15.78 0.31
N LEU A 250 12.26 15.85 0.25
CA LEU A 250 11.55 16.89 -0.52
C LEU A 250 11.79 18.32 0.01
N ARG A 251 12.16 18.46 1.29
CA ARG A 251 12.53 19.76 1.87
C ARG A 251 13.85 20.30 1.32
N ARG A 252 14.66 19.49 0.64
CA ARG A 252 15.89 19.91 -0.04
C ARG A 252 15.62 20.53 -1.41
N ILE A 253 14.40 20.41 -1.93
CA ILE A 253 14.06 20.97 -3.24
C ILE A 253 14.01 22.49 -3.15
N ASN A 254 14.88 23.16 -3.92
CA ASN A 254 14.88 24.58 -4.11
C ASN A 254 14.50 24.93 -5.56
N PHE A 255 13.25 25.32 -5.75
CA PHE A 255 12.82 25.91 -7.02
C PHE A 255 12.93 27.44 -6.94
N LEU A 256 13.98 27.99 -7.57
CA LEU A 256 14.15 29.43 -7.86
C LEU A 256 14.06 30.37 -6.63
N ASN A 257 14.39 29.91 -5.42
CA ASN A 257 14.29 30.69 -4.15
C ASN A 257 12.91 31.32 -3.89
N PHE A 258 11.90 31.06 -4.72
CA PHE A 258 10.58 31.69 -4.70
C PHE A 258 9.51 30.78 -4.06
N LEU A 259 9.58 29.46 -4.26
CA LEU A 259 8.62 28.51 -3.73
C LEU A 259 9.17 27.87 -2.44
N THR A 260 8.83 28.48 -1.30
CA THR A 260 9.12 27.89 0.01
C THR A 260 8.07 26.80 0.31
N ARG A 261 8.50 25.69 0.91
CA ARG A 261 7.66 24.56 1.36
C ARG A 261 6.87 23.85 0.26
N ILE A 262 7.47 23.71 -0.91
CA ILE A 262 6.90 22.94 -2.03
C ILE A 262 6.73 21.45 -1.66
N GLU A 263 7.52 20.96 -0.71
CA GLU A 263 7.44 19.58 -0.19
C GLU A 263 6.03 19.22 0.27
N ASN A 264 5.28 20.17 0.82
CA ASN A 264 3.92 19.94 1.30
C ASN A 264 2.95 19.62 0.15
N ILE A 265 3.10 20.29 -1.00
CA ILE A 265 2.29 20.05 -2.20
C ILE A 265 2.70 18.72 -2.82
N LEU A 266 4.00 18.46 -2.91
CA LEU A 266 4.51 17.23 -3.51
C LEU A 266 4.12 16.00 -2.71
N PHE A 267 4.01 16.11 -1.38
CA PHE A 267 3.64 15.00 -0.52
C PHE A 267 2.14 14.65 -0.51
N ILE A 268 1.28 15.51 -1.05
CA ILE A 268 -0.17 15.24 -1.23
C ILE A 268 -0.42 13.94 -2.01
N GLN A 269 0.48 13.58 -2.95
CA GLN A 269 0.41 12.34 -3.70
C GLN A 269 0.26 11.11 -2.79
N TRP A 270 0.99 11.06 -1.66
CA TRP A 270 0.91 9.94 -0.72
C TRP A 270 -0.42 9.93 0.03
N ILE A 271 -0.90 11.09 0.51
CA ILE A 271 -2.19 11.24 1.20
C ILE A 271 -3.33 10.70 0.33
N PHE A 272 -3.33 10.99 -0.97
CA PHE A 272 -4.32 10.46 -1.90
C PHE A 272 -4.25 8.94 -2.03
N GLY A 273 -3.04 8.38 -2.06
CA GLY A 273 -2.84 6.94 -2.07
C GLY A 273 -3.39 6.26 -0.82
N LEU A 274 -3.04 6.78 0.37
CA LEU A 274 -3.53 6.30 1.67
C LEU A 274 -5.07 6.31 1.72
N PHE A 275 -5.69 7.41 1.30
CA PHE A 275 -7.14 7.55 1.29
C PHE A 275 -7.82 6.50 0.41
N ILE A 276 -7.29 6.23 -0.79
CA ILE A 276 -7.84 5.20 -1.69
C ILE A 276 -7.68 3.80 -1.09
N LEU A 277 -6.51 3.46 -0.55
CA LEU A 277 -6.27 2.13 0.01
C LEU A 277 -7.13 1.86 1.24
N MET A 278 -7.26 2.84 2.16
CA MET A 278 -8.16 2.76 3.30
C MET A 278 -9.62 2.58 2.87
N SER A 279 -10.08 3.39 1.91
CA SER A 279 -11.46 3.32 1.43
C SER A 279 -11.76 2.01 0.71
N PHE A 280 -10.82 1.48 -0.06
CA PHE A 280 -10.97 0.20 -0.75
C PHE A 280 -11.08 -0.96 0.24
N SER A 281 -10.18 -1.03 1.21
CA SER A 281 -10.22 -2.07 2.24
C SER A 281 -11.46 -1.94 3.14
N ALA A 282 -11.88 -0.74 3.51
CA ALA A 282 -13.13 -0.50 4.22
C ALA A 282 -14.37 -0.93 3.41
N PHE A 283 -14.36 -0.69 2.08
CA PHE A 283 -15.44 -1.10 1.19
C PHE A 283 -15.59 -2.63 1.14
N ILE A 284 -14.50 -3.38 1.15
CA ILE A 284 -14.52 -4.86 1.21
C ILE A 284 -15.26 -5.34 2.46
N VAL A 285 -14.95 -4.74 3.60
CA VAL A 285 -15.59 -5.09 4.89
C VAL A 285 -17.08 -4.75 4.87
N LYS A 286 -17.45 -3.57 4.35
CA LYS A 286 -18.84 -3.12 4.19
C LYS A 286 -19.66 -4.14 3.38
N GLU A 287 -19.16 -4.57 2.23
CA GLU A 287 -19.85 -5.51 1.36
C GLU A 287 -20.05 -6.88 2.00
N LYS A 288 -19.18 -7.27 2.93
CA LYS A 288 -19.35 -8.51 3.70
C LYS A 288 -20.42 -8.39 4.78
N LEU A 289 -20.54 -7.24 5.44
CA LEU A 289 -21.48 -7.02 6.53
C LEU A 289 -22.94 -6.84 6.06
N LYS A 290 -23.17 -6.23 4.88
CA LYS A 290 -24.45 -6.11 4.18
C LYS A 290 -25.63 -5.52 4.97
N PHE A 291 -25.41 -4.64 5.96
CA PHE A 291 -26.51 -3.95 6.64
C PHE A 291 -26.51 -2.44 6.33
N LYS A 292 -27.65 -1.77 6.58
CA LYS A 292 -27.95 -0.39 6.12
C LYS A 292 -26.91 0.65 6.52
N TYR A 293 -26.33 0.55 7.71
CA TYR A 293 -25.37 1.51 8.27
C TYR A 293 -23.94 0.97 8.32
N SER A 294 -23.62 -0.08 7.57
CA SER A 294 -22.31 -0.73 7.61
C SER A 294 -21.14 0.21 7.29
N ASN A 295 -21.32 1.17 6.37
CA ASN A 295 -20.31 2.16 6.03
C ASN A 295 -19.94 3.06 7.23
N ILE A 296 -20.93 3.52 8.01
CA ILE A 296 -20.72 4.36 9.18
C ILE A 296 -19.98 3.56 10.27
N ILE A 297 -20.49 2.37 10.56
CA ILE A 297 -19.88 1.51 11.59
C ILE A 297 -18.43 1.18 11.26
N ILE A 298 -18.12 0.87 10.00
CA ILE A 298 -16.76 0.52 9.60
C ILE A 298 -15.83 1.74 9.67
N GLY A 299 -16.28 2.92 9.21
CA GLY A 299 -15.48 4.14 9.33
C GLY A 299 -15.14 4.49 10.78
N LEU A 300 -16.13 4.39 11.69
CA LEU A 300 -15.91 4.61 13.13
C LEU A 300 -15.06 3.49 13.76
N LEU A 301 -15.24 2.24 13.35
CA LEU A 301 -14.45 1.11 13.82
C LEU A 301 -12.97 1.29 13.46
N ILE A 302 -12.67 1.69 12.22
CA ILE A 302 -11.30 1.96 11.77
C ILE A 302 -10.68 3.09 12.59
N LEU A 303 -11.41 4.20 12.81
CA LEU A 303 -10.97 5.32 13.65
C LEU A 303 -10.61 4.84 15.07
N ILE A 304 -11.54 4.12 15.72
CA ILE A 304 -11.36 3.66 17.10
C ILE A 304 -10.21 2.63 17.19
N LEU A 305 -10.18 1.65 16.31
CA LEU A 305 -9.14 0.62 16.33
C LEU A 305 -7.76 1.21 16.05
N SER A 306 -7.61 2.05 15.03
CA SER A 306 -6.31 2.62 14.67
C SER A 306 -5.69 3.45 15.80
N LEU A 307 -6.46 4.31 16.46
CA LEU A 307 -5.97 5.17 17.52
C LEU A 307 -5.77 4.43 18.86
N ASN A 308 -6.52 3.35 19.12
CA ASN A 308 -6.35 2.58 20.37
C ASN A 308 -5.30 1.48 20.26
N CYS A 309 -5.17 0.81 19.10
CA CYS A 309 -4.15 -0.21 18.88
C CYS A 309 -2.76 0.40 18.73
N PHE A 310 -2.66 1.52 18.01
CA PHE A 310 -1.41 2.21 17.76
C PHE A 310 -1.34 3.50 18.59
N LYS A 311 -1.12 3.35 19.90
CA LYS A 311 -1.09 4.49 20.85
C LYS A 311 0.10 5.44 20.65
N SER A 312 1.19 4.96 20.05
CA SER A 312 2.39 5.74 19.77
C SER A 312 3.06 5.26 18.49
N LEU A 313 3.89 6.13 17.91
CA LEU A 313 4.71 5.80 16.75
C LEU A 313 5.66 4.64 17.03
N THR A 314 6.21 4.54 18.23
CA THR A 314 7.11 3.43 18.63
C THR A 314 6.39 2.09 18.55
N ILE A 315 5.20 1.98 19.16
CA ILE A 315 4.36 0.77 19.12
C ILE A 315 4.00 0.40 17.67
N PHE A 316 3.66 1.41 16.86
CA PHE A 316 3.35 1.20 15.46
C PHE A 316 4.55 0.67 14.66
N ASN A 317 5.73 1.23 14.87
CA ASN A 317 6.96 0.80 14.21
C ASN A 317 7.36 -0.63 14.61
N GLU A 318 7.26 -0.97 15.89
CA GLU A 318 7.50 -2.34 16.37
C GLU A 318 6.49 -3.31 15.76
N PHE A 319 5.22 -2.92 15.70
CA PHE A 319 4.19 -3.70 15.04
C PHE A 319 4.51 -3.95 13.56
N MET A 320 4.87 -2.91 12.80
CA MET A 320 5.19 -3.03 11.37
C MET A 320 6.46 -3.86 11.13
N TYR A 321 7.42 -3.79 12.05
CA TYR A 321 8.70 -4.47 11.89
C TYR A 321 8.65 -5.95 12.27
N TYR A 322 7.90 -6.34 13.33
CA TYR A 322 7.88 -7.69 13.88
C TYR A 322 6.55 -8.42 13.67
N ILE A 323 5.42 -7.77 13.96
CA ILE A 323 4.11 -8.43 14.03
C ILE A 323 3.44 -8.48 12.65
N TYR A 324 3.48 -7.39 11.89
CA TYR A 324 2.85 -7.33 10.58
C TYR A 324 3.39 -8.39 9.59
N PRO A 325 4.71 -8.65 9.48
CA PRO A 325 5.22 -9.73 8.64
C PRO A 325 4.66 -11.10 9.00
N PHE A 326 4.48 -11.39 10.30
CA PHE A 326 3.88 -12.65 10.76
C PHE A 326 2.41 -12.76 10.33
N ILE A 327 1.60 -11.72 10.53
CA ILE A 327 0.20 -11.70 10.11
C ILE A 327 0.09 -11.82 8.59
N SER A 328 0.93 -11.11 7.84
CA SER A 328 0.97 -11.18 6.38
C SER A 328 1.37 -12.57 5.89
N PHE A 329 2.27 -13.26 6.60
CA PHE A 329 2.63 -14.65 6.29
C PHE A 329 1.44 -15.60 6.45
N ILE A 330 0.63 -15.44 7.50
CA ILE A 330 -0.63 -16.20 7.66
C ILE A 330 -1.58 -15.94 6.48
N PHE A 331 -1.67 -14.69 6.04
CA PHE A 331 -2.47 -14.33 4.87
C PHE A 331 -1.93 -14.97 3.59
N VAL A 332 -0.62 -15.01 3.39
CA VAL A 332 0.04 -15.71 2.27
C VAL A 332 -0.28 -17.21 2.28
N ILE A 333 -0.23 -17.86 3.44
CA ILE A 333 -0.62 -19.28 3.57
C ILE A 333 -2.06 -19.48 3.11
N TYR A 334 -2.98 -18.62 3.54
CA TYR A 334 -4.37 -18.68 3.08
C TYR A 334 -4.47 -18.58 1.55
N ILE A 335 -3.75 -17.64 0.92
CA ILE A 335 -3.76 -17.47 -0.55
C ILE A 335 -3.21 -18.72 -1.26
N ILE A 336 -2.14 -19.32 -0.74
CA ILE A 336 -1.57 -20.57 -1.30
C ILE A 336 -2.57 -21.72 -1.19
N ILE A 337 -3.24 -21.89 -0.05
CA ILE A 337 -4.26 -22.93 0.14
C ILE A 337 -5.42 -22.70 -0.84
N LEU A 338 -5.86 -21.45 -1.03
CA LEU A 338 -6.89 -21.10 -1.99
C LEU A 338 -6.47 -21.48 -3.41
N PHE A 339 -5.25 -21.14 -3.80
CA PHE A 339 -4.70 -21.49 -5.13
C PHE A 339 -4.68 -22.99 -5.37
N ILE A 340 -4.18 -23.77 -4.39
CA ILE A 340 -4.13 -25.24 -4.50
C ILE A 340 -5.55 -25.82 -4.67
N LYS A 341 -6.52 -25.34 -3.88
CA LYS A 341 -7.92 -25.81 -4.00
C LYS A 341 -8.56 -25.43 -5.34
N CYS A 342 -8.26 -24.26 -5.88
CA CYS A 342 -8.70 -23.89 -7.24
C CYS A 342 -8.09 -24.82 -8.28
N LYS A 343 -6.79 -25.12 -8.20
CA LYS A 343 -6.08 -25.97 -9.15
C LYS A 343 -6.61 -27.41 -9.15
N ILE A 344 -6.82 -28.00 -7.97
CA ILE A 344 -7.40 -29.35 -7.84
C ILE A 344 -8.81 -29.43 -8.47
N LYS A 345 -9.59 -28.35 -8.45
CA LYS A 345 -10.95 -28.35 -8.99
C LYS A 345 -10.99 -28.08 -10.50
N THR A 346 -9.90 -27.65 -11.09
CA THR A 346 -9.72 -27.44 -12.54
C THR A 346 -9.03 -28.59 -13.24
N SER A 347 -8.30 -29.45 -12.52
CA SER A 347 -7.79 -30.76 -12.98
C SER A 347 -8.87 -31.83 -12.84
#